data_0adca59be74106fe462d59001705a9f1
#
_entry.id   0adca59be74106fe462d59001705a9f1
#
_cell.length_a   1.000
_cell.length_b   1.000
_cell.length_c   1.000
_cell.angle_alpha   90.00
_cell.angle_beta   90.00
_cell.angle_gamma   90.00
#
_symmetry.space_group_name_H-M   'P 1'
#
loop_
_entity.id
_entity.type
_entity.pdbx_description
1 polymer ?
#
loop_
_entity_poly.entity_id
_entity_poly.type
_entity_poly.pdbx_seq_one_letter_code
_entity_poly.pdbx_strand_id
1 'polypeptide(L)'
;ANTYKSLLKVADETNGVTGTISTIEDGEGTASSIQVSNSQFRVKPNTNTTGTLQIKNSSNESILQVDTSNSLVKVGTSQVSATTQLLTFSAYRLIPFGAGYHSFVPVHGMAEFGVNQAQEVQGGSGTDPNTSIDKTNQTDELVNMLFNVPFNITIDAVKVFVSTDQDTDTTINVHLNSFDMVADGTTNDGNLSNGTVLADGQATSVDRNVLKSIDMTIQSSSVTSGKVIAC
;
A
#
# COMPACT_ATOMS: atom_id res chain seq x y z
N ALA A 1 14.54 12.28 -54.45
CA ALA A 1 14.40 13.42 -53.53
C ALA A 1 14.33 12.89 -52.09
N ASN A 2 15.51 12.72 -51.45
CA ASN A 2 15.59 12.21 -50.07
C ASN A 2 15.90 13.33 -49.07
N THR A 3 15.39 14.52 -49.29
CA THR A 3 15.88 15.74 -48.64
C THR A 3 15.27 15.98 -47.24
N TYR A 4 14.30 15.19 -46.80
CA TYR A 4 13.54 15.51 -45.58
C TYR A 4 13.35 14.31 -44.59
N LYS A 5 14.10 13.21 -44.77
CA LYS A 5 13.98 12.05 -43.87
C LYS A 5 14.22 12.36 -42.41
N SER A 6 15.10 13.30 -42.13
CA SER A 6 15.47 13.71 -40.77
C SER A 6 14.69 14.94 -40.27
N LEU A 7 13.70 15.43 -41.02
CA LEU A 7 12.86 16.53 -40.58
C LEU A 7 11.74 15.93 -39.65
N LEU A 8 11.66 16.48 -38.46
CA LEU A 8 10.52 16.15 -37.56
C LEU A 8 9.36 17.08 -37.87
N LYS A 9 8.18 16.50 -38.03
CA LYS A 9 6.92 17.22 -38.32
C LYS A 9 5.78 16.70 -37.46
N VAL A 10 4.70 17.45 -37.35
CA VAL A 10 3.43 16.99 -36.78
C VAL A 10 2.72 16.19 -37.83
N ALA A 11 2.13 15.05 -37.46
CA ALA A 11 1.41 14.17 -38.38
C ALA A 11 0.22 14.86 -39.10
N ASP A 12 -0.39 15.87 -38.47
CA ASP A 12 -1.41 16.71 -39.11
C ASP A 12 -0.72 17.78 -39.97
N GLU A 13 -0.42 17.44 -41.21
CA GLU A 13 0.26 18.36 -42.17
C GLU A 13 -0.64 19.53 -42.59
N THR A 14 -1.94 19.43 -42.44
CA THR A 14 -2.89 20.47 -42.91
C THR A 14 -3.05 21.57 -41.86
N ASN A 15 -3.19 21.19 -40.60
CA ASN A 15 -3.52 22.13 -39.53
C ASN A 15 -2.35 22.37 -38.54
N GLY A 16 -1.32 21.54 -38.61
CA GLY A 16 -0.20 21.60 -37.66
C GLY A 16 -0.60 21.30 -36.22
N VAL A 17 -0.08 22.11 -35.26
CA VAL A 17 -0.40 21.95 -33.85
C VAL A 17 -1.79 22.58 -33.55
N THR A 18 -2.78 21.77 -33.20
CA THR A 18 -4.14 22.18 -32.88
C THR A 18 -4.52 21.79 -31.44
N GLY A 19 -5.82 21.90 -31.09
CA GLY A 19 -6.36 21.36 -29.85
C GLY A 19 -6.40 19.81 -29.81
N THR A 20 -6.31 19.16 -30.97
CA THR A 20 -6.21 17.69 -31.07
C THR A 20 -4.76 17.25 -30.93
N ILE A 21 -4.53 16.19 -30.14
CA ILE A 21 -3.18 15.65 -29.95
C ILE A 21 -2.72 14.90 -31.21
N SER A 22 -1.56 15.25 -31.72
CA SER A 22 -0.96 14.66 -32.93
C SER A 22 0.44 14.14 -32.64
N THR A 23 0.85 13.10 -33.35
CA THR A 23 2.18 12.50 -33.19
C THR A 23 3.24 13.30 -33.92
N ILE A 24 4.41 13.40 -33.36
CA ILE A 24 5.60 13.85 -34.08
C ILE A 24 6.15 12.69 -34.87
N GLU A 25 6.36 12.87 -36.15
CA GLU A 25 6.89 11.89 -37.09
C GLU A 25 8.05 12.44 -37.91
N ASP A 26 8.82 11.54 -38.53
CA ASP A 26 9.85 11.95 -39.50
C ASP A 26 9.24 12.32 -40.87
N GLY A 27 10.09 12.75 -41.81
CA GLY A 27 9.67 13.12 -43.16
C GLY A 27 9.11 11.97 -43.98
N GLU A 28 9.27 10.72 -43.56
CA GLU A 28 8.72 9.52 -44.20
C GLU A 28 7.42 9.06 -43.54
N GLY A 29 6.98 9.73 -42.45
CA GLY A 29 5.75 9.34 -41.72
C GLY A 29 5.97 8.32 -40.64
N THR A 30 7.23 8.06 -40.22
CA THR A 30 7.53 7.17 -39.11
C THR A 30 7.23 7.88 -37.79
N ALA A 31 6.25 7.38 -37.06
CA ALA A 31 5.80 7.94 -35.80
C ALA A 31 6.84 7.79 -34.69
N SER A 32 7.11 8.89 -33.96
CA SER A 32 7.87 8.85 -32.71
C SER A 32 6.95 8.54 -31.52
N SER A 33 7.55 8.37 -30.34
CA SER A 33 6.78 8.26 -29.08
C SER A 33 6.32 9.61 -28.52
N ILE A 34 6.55 10.72 -29.23
CA ILE A 34 6.19 12.06 -28.80
C ILE A 34 4.90 12.49 -29.47
N GLN A 35 3.98 13.03 -28.68
CA GLN A 35 2.71 13.59 -29.17
C GLN A 35 2.51 14.98 -28.57
N VAL A 36 1.96 15.91 -29.38
CA VAL A 36 1.73 17.30 -28.97
C VAL A 36 0.37 17.81 -29.39
N SER A 37 -0.17 18.74 -28.64
CA SER A 37 -1.23 19.66 -29.01
C SER A 37 -0.90 21.07 -28.49
N ASN A 38 -1.78 22.03 -28.74
CA ASN A 38 -1.58 23.38 -28.19
C ASN A 38 -1.67 23.45 -26.64
N SER A 39 -2.17 22.38 -25.99
CA SER A 39 -2.36 22.31 -24.54
C SER A 39 -1.70 21.10 -23.88
N GLN A 40 -1.15 20.15 -24.66
CA GLN A 40 -0.63 18.89 -24.11
C GLN A 40 0.69 18.48 -24.79
N PHE A 41 1.57 17.95 -23.97
CA PHE A 41 2.73 17.15 -24.36
C PHE A 41 2.58 15.74 -23.78
N ARG A 42 2.75 14.72 -24.62
CA ARG A 42 2.60 13.33 -24.21
C ARG A 42 3.74 12.48 -24.74
N VAL A 43 4.27 11.61 -23.91
CA VAL A 43 5.16 10.52 -24.33
C VAL A 43 4.35 9.22 -24.28
N LYS A 44 4.11 8.62 -25.45
CA LYS A 44 3.34 7.38 -25.60
C LYS A 44 4.08 6.43 -26.55
N PRO A 45 4.77 5.40 -26.03
CA PRO A 45 5.46 4.45 -26.88
C PRO A 45 4.44 3.56 -27.62
N ASN A 46 4.79 3.07 -28.79
CA ASN A 46 4.00 2.08 -29.52
C ASN A 46 4.00 0.72 -28.81
N THR A 47 5.08 0.42 -28.10
CA THR A 47 5.23 -0.80 -27.28
C THR A 47 5.82 -0.39 -25.94
N ASN A 48 5.31 -0.97 -24.85
CA ASN A 48 5.85 -0.70 -23.53
C ASN A 48 7.32 -1.09 -23.44
N THR A 49 8.12 -0.22 -22.82
CA THR A 49 9.56 -0.43 -22.62
C THR A 49 9.98 -0.05 -21.22
N THR A 50 11.12 -0.57 -20.77
CA THR A 50 11.71 -0.25 -19.46
C THR A 50 12.33 1.16 -19.41
N GLY A 51 12.39 1.87 -20.53
CA GLY A 51 13.01 3.19 -20.62
C GLY A 51 12.28 4.13 -21.58
N THR A 52 10.95 4.19 -21.51
CA THR A 52 10.11 5.01 -22.38
C THR A 52 10.49 6.50 -22.34
N LEU A 53 10.78 7.02 -21.16
CA LEU A 53 11.32 8.35 -20.95
C LEU A 53 12.54 8.26 -20.03
N GLN A 54 13.65 8.85 -20.42
CA GLN A 54 14.89 8.86 -19.64
C GLN A 54 15.49 10.26 -19.62
N ILE A 55 15.87 10.73 -18.43
CA ILE A 55 16.77 11.85 -18.23
C ILE A 55 18.08 11.27 -17.69
N LYS A 56 19.17 11.48 -18.40
CA LYS A 56 20.50 10.93 -18.09
C LYS A 56 21.50 12.04 -17.83
N ASN A 57 22.51 11.74 -17.01
CA ASN A 57 23.68 12.61 -16.85
C ASN A 57 24.68 12.40 -17.99
N SER A 58 25.79 13.15 -17.97
CA SER A 58 26.85 13.08 -18.97
C SER A 58 27.57 11.73 -19.02
N SER A 59 27.49 10.94 -17.95
CA SER A 59 28.03 9.56 -17.86
C SER A 59 27.02 8.50 -18.31
N ASN A 60 25.91 8.91 -18.93
CA ASN A 60 24.82 8.04 -19.41
C ASN A 60 24.06 7.29 -18.29
N GLU A 61 24.18 7.72 -17.03
CA GLU A 61 23.43 7.17 -15.92
C GLU A 61 22.04 7.82 -15.86
N SER A 62 21.00 7.02 -15.62
CA SER A 62 19.62 7.52 -15.54
C SER A 62 19.39 8.27 -14.23
N ILE A 63 19.02 9.55 -14.32
CA ILE A 63 18.53 10.36 -13.19
C ILE A 63 17.04 10.16 -12.98
N LEU A 64 16.26 10.16 -14.08
CA LEU A 64 14.83 9.85 -14.08
C LEU A 64 14.54 8.86 -15.20
N GLN A 65 13.76 7.83 -14.93
CA GLN A 65 13.33 6.85 -15.92
C GLN A 65 11.87 6.46 -15.69
N VAL A 66 11.09 6.47 -16.76
CA VAL A 66 9.72 5.93 -16.78
C VAL A 66 9.77 4.58 -17.50
N ASP A 67 9.40 3.56 -16.76
CA ASP A 67 9.31 2.18 -17.22
C ASP A 67 7.82 1.83 -17.40
N THR A 68 7.37 1.82 -18.65
CA THR A 68 5.98 1.51 -18.98
C THR A 68 5.69 0.02 -19.04
N SER A 69 6.73 -0.83 -19.09
CA SER A 69 6.56 -2.29 -19.01
C SER A 69 6.18 -2.74 -17.60
N ASN A 70 6.75 -2.10 -16.58
CA ASN A 70 6.56 -2.48 -15.18
C ASN A 70 5.74 -1.45 -14.38
N SER A 71 5.26 -0.37 -15.03
CA SER A 71 4.53 0.74 -14.38
C SER A 71 5.33 1.40 -13.24
N LEU A 72 6.62 1.63 -13.47
CA LEU A 72 7.55 2.17 -12.49
C LEU A 72 8.09 3.53 -12.92
N VAL A 73 8.34 4.40 -11.93
CA VAL A 73 9.20 5.58 -12.07
C VAL A 73 10.45 5.37 -11.21
N LYS A 74 11.63 5.48 -11.81
CA LYS A 74 12.91 5.36 -11.12
C LYS A 74 13.56 6.73 -11.02
N VAL A 75 14.09 7.04 -9.84
CA VAL A 75 14.88 8.26 -9.58
C VAL A 75 16.24 7.81 -9.06
N GLY A 76 17.27 7.98 -9.88
CA GLY A 76 18.60 7.43 -9.62
C GLY A 76 18.53 5.90 -9.48
N THR A 77 19.09 5.37 -8.39
CA THR A 77 19.05 3.94 -8.05
C THR A 77 17.77 3.52 -7.32
N SER A 78 16.96 4.47 -6.87
CA SER A 78 15.72 4.23 -6.14
C SER A 78 14.56 4.01 -7.10
N GLN A 79 13.66 3.09 -6.74
CA GLN A 79 12.44 2.83 -7.49
C GLN A 79 11.24 3.39 -6.73
N VAL A 80 10.42 4.17 -7.42
CA VAL A 80 9.09 4.55 -6.95
C VAL A 80 8.10 3.91 -7.90
N SER A 81 7.40 2.90 -7.42
CA SER A 81 6.31 2.31 -8.20
C SER A 81 5.18 3.33 -8.32
N ALA A 82 4.62 3.50 -9.51
CA ALA A 82 3.43 4.30 -9.70
C ALA A 82 2.20 3.72 -8.96
N THR A 83 2.26 2.44 -8.60
CA THR A 83 1.14 1.66 -8.04
C THR A 83 1.42 1.10 -6.64
N THR A 84 2.67 1.11 -6.17
CA THR A 84 3.05 0.55 -4.86
C THR A 84 3.36 1.68 -3.88
N GLN A 85 2.74 1.64 -2.72
CA GLN A 85 2.98 2.54 -1.61
C GLN A 85 3.52 1.75 -0.42
N LEU A 86 4.46 2.33 0.32
CA LEU A 86 4.92 1.83 1.61
C LEU A 86 4.12 2.52 2.70
N LEU A 87 3.40 1.75 3.50
CA LEU A 87 2.73 2.22 4.70
C LEU A 87 3.48 1.69 5.93
N THR A 88 3.73 2.57 6.88
CA THR A 88 4.42 2.23 8.13
C THR A 88 3.54 2.61 9.31
N PHE A 89 3.33 1.68 10.21
CA PHE A 89 2.60 1.87 11.45
C PHE A 89 3.47 1.47 12.62
N SER A 90 3.34 2.16 13.73
CA SER A 90 4.02 1.81 14.98
C SER A 90 3.03 1.85 16.14
N ALA A 91 3.16 0.90 17.04
CA ALA A 91 2.42 0.87 18.29
C ALA A 91 3.41 0.80 19.45
N TYR A 92 3.13 1.57 20.47
CA TYR A 92 3.84 1.51 21.75
C TYR A 92 2.89 0.94 22.79
N ARG A 93 3.30 -0.19 23.38
CA ARG A 93 2.59 -0.89 24.45
C ARG A 93 1.22 -1.47 24.02
N LEU A 94 1.24 -2.75 23.67
CA LEU A 94 0.06 -3.61 23.64
C LEU A 94 -0.21 -4.12 25.05
N ILE A 95 -1.44 -4.02 25.51
CA ILE A 95 -1.89 -4.72 26.71
C ILE A 95 -2.70 -5.93 26.22
N PRO A 96 -2.11 -7.13 26.17
CA PRO A 96 -2.86 -8.29 25.71
C PRO A 96 -3.93 -8.67 26.72
N PHE A 97 -5.08 -9.16 26.25
CA PHE A 97 -6.14 -9.71 27.09
C PHE A 97 -5.71 -10.97 27.88
N GLY A 98 -4.60 -11.57 27.49
CA GLY A 98 -4.04 -12.79 28.10
C GLY A 98 -3.57 -13.78 27.03
N ALA A 99 -2.93 -14.86 27.48
CA ALA A 99 -2.49 -15.92 26.57
C ALA A 99 -3.69 -16.56 25.84
N GLY A 100 -3.57 -16.71 24.51
CA GLY A 100 -4.60 -17.31 23.67
C GLY A 100 -5.70 -16.37 23.18
N TYR A 101 -5.57 -15.06 23.43
CA TYR A 101 -6.49 -14.04 22.91
C TYR A 101 -5.79 -13.12 21.92
N HIS A 102 -6.56 -12.62 20.95
CA HIS A 102 -6.11 -11.64 19.98
C HIS A 102 -6.43 -10.23 20.49
N SER A 103 -5.45 -9.34 20.39
CA SER A 103 -5.58 -7.91 20.69
C SER A 103 -5.24 -7.14 19.44
N PHE A 104 -5.95 -6.07 19.16
CA PHE A 104 -5.63 -5.17 18.06
C PHE A 104 -4.39 -4.32 18.38
N VAL A 105 -3.56 -4.09 17.38
CA VAL A 105 -2.44 -3.15 17.47
C VAL A 105 -2.99 -1.73 17.37
N PRO A 106 -2.90 -0.90 18.43
CA PRO A 106 -3.38 0.45 18.41
C PRO A 106 -2.51 1.32 17.50
N VAL A 107 -3.15 2.15 16.67
CA VAL A 107 -2.43 3.10 15.78
C VAL A 107 -1.81 4.25 16.57
N HIS A 108 -2.40 4.58 17.70
CA HIS A 108 -1.91 5.60 18.62
C HIS A 108 -1.56 4.91 19.94
N GLY A 109 -0.40 5.26 20.52
CA GLY A 109 -0.03 4.76 21.82
C GLY A 109 -1.20 4.94 22.78
N MET A 110 -1.57 3.86 23.47
CA MET A 110 -2.60 3.92 24.50
C MET A 110 -2.17 4.97 25.51
N ALA A 111 -2.89 6.08 25.59
CA ALA A 111 -2.75 6.94 26.74
C ALA A 111 -3.10 6.13 27.98
N GLU A 112 -2.34 6.27 29.04
CA GLU A 112 -2.74 5.77 30.35
C GLU A 112 -4.00 6.56 30.76
N PHE A 113 -5.17 6.02 30.42
CA PHE A 113 -6.42 6.59 30.87
C PHE A 113 -6.63 6.18 32.34
N GLY A 114 -7.16 7.08 33.14
CA GLY A 114 -7.49 6.82 34.54
C GLY A 114 -8.54 5.71 34.70
N VAL A 115 -9.11 5.58 35.86
CA VAL A 115 -9.97 4.48 36.34
C VAL A 115 -11.19 4.08 35.49
N ASN A 116 -11.49 4.79 34.39
CA ASN A 116 -12.54 4.44 33.42
C ASN A 116 -11.88 4.30 32.03
N GLN A 117 -11.06 3.27 31.85
CA GLN A 117 -10.35 3.05 30.60
C GLN A 117 -11.29 2.47 29.55
N ALA A 118 -11.27 3.08 28.36
CA ALA A 118 -11.83 2.43 27.19
C ALA A 118 -11.12 1.10 26.98
N GLN A 119 -11.88 0.02 26.87
CA GLN A 119 -11.32 -1.31 26.60
C GLN A 119 -11.22 -1.52 25.09
N GLU A 120 -10.16 -2.17 24.66
CA GLU A 120 -10.10 -2.63 23.27
C GLU A 120 -11.07 -3.78 23.09
N VAL A 121 -11.74 -3.80 21.94
CA VAL A 121 -12.54 -4.96 21.56
C VAL A 121 -11.59 -6.14 21.30
N GLN A 122 -11.92 -7.28 21.90
CA GLN A 122 -11.12 -8.48 21.71
C GLN A 122 -11.27 -9.02 20.28
N GLY A 123 -10.16 -9.26 19.61
CA GLY A 123 -10.10 -9.83 18.26
C GLY A 123 -10.43 -11.33 18.17
N GLY A 124 -10.84 -11.96 19.29
CA GLY A 124 -11.13 -13.38 19.35
C GLY A 124 -10.13 -14.17 20.16
N SER A 125 -10.25 -15.50 20.08
CA SER A 125 -9.35 -16.45 20.74
C SER A 125 -9.02 -17.61 19.81
N GLY A 126 -7.89 -18.28 20.06
CA GLY A 126 -7.45 -19.43 19.28
C GLY A 126 -6.27 -19.11 18.37
N THR A 127 -6.16 -19.82 17.26
CA THR A 127 -5.03 -19.69 16.33
C THR A 127 -5.16 -18.45 15.44
N ASP A 128 -6.39 -18.20 14.96
CA ASP A 128 -6.69 -17.09 14.06
C ASP A 128 -7.68 -16.11 14.72
N PRO A 129 -7.64 -14.82 14.38
CA PRO A 129 -8.64 -13.86 14.82
C PRO A 129 -10.04 -14.21 14.34
N ASN A 130 -11.06 -13.76 15.07
CA ASN A 130 -12.45 -13.94 14.65
C ASN A 130 -12.73 -13.22 13.33
N THR A 131 -13.58 -13.81 12.50
CA THR A 131 -14.05 -13.22 11.24
C THR A 131 -15.16 -12.19 11.43
N SER A 132 -15.77 -12.17 12.62
CA SER A 132 -16.76 -11.18 13.02
C SER A 132 -16.46 -10.75 14.45
N ILE A 133 -16.50 -9.46 14.69
CA ILE A 133 -16.20 -8.85 15.99
C ILE A 133 -17.30 -7.86 16.27
N ASP A 134 -18.11 -8.16 17.25
CA ASP A 134 -19.22 -7.33 17.67
C ASP A 134 -18.74 -6.44 18.82
N LYS A 135 -18.89 -5.16 18.65
CA LYS A 135 -18.78 -4.20 19.72
C LYS A 135 -19.99 -4.41 20.64
N THR A 136 -19.74 -4.88 21.86
CA THR A 136 -20.80 -5.07 22.83
C THR A 136 -21.36 -3.72 23.27
N ASN A 137 -22.53 -3.68 23.88
CA ASN A 137 -23.21 -2.44 24.32
C ASN A 137 -22.45 -1.65 25.41
N GLN A 138 -21.16 -1.82 25.50
CA GLN A 138 -20.28 -1.05 26.41
C GLN A 138 -19.82 0.21 25.72
N THR A 139 -20.03 1.35 26.32
CA THR A 139 -19.66 2.67 25.79
C THR A 139 -18.16 2.88 25.67
N ASP A 140 -17.36 1.94 26.18
CA ASP A 140 -15.93 2.07 26.38
C ASP A 140 -15.09 1.15 25.45
N GLU A 141 -15.73 0.47 24.49
CA GLU A 141 -15.03 -0.42 23.55
C GLU A 141 -14.57 0.33 22.30
N LEU A 142 -13.31 0.21 21.99
CA LEU A 142 -12.67 0.79 20.81
C LEU A 142 -12.20 -0.30 19.84
N VAL A 143 -12.50 -0.13 18.57
CA VAL A 143 -11.93 -0.92 17.48
C VAL A 143 -10.75 -0.16 16.91
N ASN A 144 -9.57 -0.75 17.01
CA ASN A 144 -8.36 -0.20 16.44
C ASN A 144 -8.16 -0.72 15.01
N MET A 145 -8.16 0.18 14.05
CA MET A 145 -7.85 -0.12 12.66
C MET A 145 -6.60 0.65 12.23
N LEU A 146 -5.80 0.05 11.36
CA LEU A 146 -4.62 0.71 10.81
C LEU A 146 -5.02 1.76 9.77
N PHE A 147 -5.89 1.40 8.83
CA PHE A 147 -6.39 2.30 7.80
C PHE A 147 -7.63 1.74 7.10
N ASN A 148 -8.38 2.64 6.47
CA ASN A 148 -9.46 2.31 5.54
C ASN A 148 -8.90 2.20 4.12
N VAL A 149 -9.41 1.27 3.33
CA VAL A 149 -8.97 0.99 1.96
C VAL A 149 -9.85 1.78 0.99
N PRO A 150 -9.38 2.91 0.43
CA PRO A 150 -10.21 3.78 -0.41
C PRO A 150 -10.39 3.28 -1.85
N PHE A 151 -9.52 2.39 -2.32
CA PHE A 151 -9.57 1.74 -3.63
C PHE A 151 -8.99 0.32 -3.52
N ASN A 152 -9.24 -0.54 -4.50
CA ASN A 152 -8.71 -1.90 -4.47
C ASN A 152 -7.17 -1.87 -4.41
N ILE A 153 -6.61 -2.63 -3.48
CA ILE A 153 -5.17 -2.75 -3.29
C ILE A 153 -4.72 -4.21 -3.34
N THR A 154 -3.43 -4.40 -3.57
CA THR A 154 -2.75 -5.68 -3.42
C THR A 154 -1.67 -5.54 -2.35
N ILE A 155 -1.63 -6.46 -1.42
CA ILE A 155 -0.57 -6.54 -0.40
C ILE A 155 0.57 -7.38 -0.99
N ASP A 156 1.71 -6.75 -1.22
CA ASP A 156 2.88 -7.43 -1.79
C ASP A 156 3.79 -8.02 -0.71
N ALA A 157 3.92 -7.34 0.42
CA ALA A 157 4.72 -7.79 1.54
C ALA A 157 4.27 -7.12 2.84
N VAL A 158 4.43 -7.84 3.95
CA VAL A 158 4.22 -7.32 5.30
C VAL A 158 5.43 -7.70 6.15
N LYS A 159 6.02 -6.72 6.81
CA LYS A 159 7.10 -6.93 7.77
C LYS A 159 6.77 -6.28 9.09
N VAL A 160 6.98 -7.02 10.17
CA VAL A 160 6.71 -6.56 11.53
C VAL A 160 7.98 -6.70 12.37
N PHE A 161 8.21 -5.74 13.24
CA PHE A 161 9.24 -5.80 14.28
C PHE A 161 8.55 -5.88 15.63
N VAL A 162 8.91 -6.88 16.42
CA VAL A 162 8.29 -7.15 17.73
C VAL A 162 9.34 -7.31 18.81
N SER A 163 9.02 -6.81 19.98
CA SER A 163 9.75 -7.06 21.24
C SER A 163 8.74 -7.17 22.38
N THR A 164 9.15 -7.64 23.52
CA THR A 164 8.32 -7.74 24.74
C THR A 164 9.08 -7.19 25.94
N ASP A 165 8.38 -6.87 27.01
CA ASP A 165 8.95 -6.50 28.30
C ASP A 165 9.16 -7.70 29.24
N GLN A 166 8.89 -8.92 28.76
CA GLN A 166 9.05 -10.13 29.54
C GLN A 166 10.52 -10.54 29.67
N ASP A 167 10.86 -11.11 30.83
CA ASP A 167 12.19 -11.66 31.11
C ASP A 167 12.44 -13.05 30.54
N THR A 168 11.38 -13.72 30.11
CA THR A 168 11.40 -15.09 29.60
C THR A 168 10.97 -15.12 28.15
N ASP A 169 11.52 -16.07 27.42
CA ASP A 169 11.19 -16.32 26.03
C ASP A 169 9.67 -16.46 25.81
N THR A 170 9.15 -15.63 24.92
CA THR A 170 7.72 -15.56 24.56
C THR A 170 7.55 -15.84 23.07
N THR A 171 6.45 -16.46 22.70
CA THR A 171 6.02 -16.57 21.31
C THR A 171 4.98 -15.51 21.03
N ILE A 172 5.21 -14.72 19.97
CA ILE A 172 4.30 -13.67 19.50
C ILE A 172 3.80 -14.07 18.12
N ASN A 173 2.48 -14.19 17.96
CA ASN A 173 1.82 -14.35 16.68
C ASN A 173 1.26 -13.00 16.25
N VAL A 174 1.38 -12.69 14.95
CA VAL A 174 0.89 -11.44 14.37
C VAL A 174 0.05 -11.76 13.16
N HIS A 175 -1.11 -11.14 13.04
CA HIS A 175 -2.04 -11.31 11.94
C HIS A 175 -2.41 -9.95 11.38
N LEU A 176 -2.36 -9.81 10.05
CA LEU A 176 -2.92 -8.66 9.35
C LEU A 176 -4.25 -9.09 8.76
N ASN A 177 -5.32 -8.36 9.06
CA ASN A 177 -6.68 -8.73 8.67
C ASN A 177 -7.38 -7.59 7.95
N SER A 178 -8.32 -7.93 7.07
CA SER A 178 -9.29 -6.99 6.55
C SER A 178 -10.69 -7.33 7.03
N PHE A 179 -11.51 -6.32 7.23
CA PHE A 179 -12.91 -6.45 7.66
C PHE A 179 -13.80 -5.47 6.90
N ASP A 180 -15.09 -5.78 6.83
CA ASP A 180 -16.13 -4.79 6.61
C ASP A 180 -16.47 -4.14 7.95
N MET A 181 -16.63 -2.83 7.96
CA MET A 181 -17.03 -2.07 9.14
C MET A 181 -18.38 -1.41 8.90
N VAL A 182 -19.27 -1.53 9.86
CA VAL A 182 -20.52 -0.77 9.88
C VAL A 182 -20.23 0.60 10.50
N ALA A 183 -20.52 1.65 9.76
CA ALA A 183 -20.30 3.05 10.17
C ALA A 183 -21.42 3.93 9.61
N ASP A 184 -22.67 3.70 10.02
CA ASP A 184 -23.88 4.35 9.49
C ASP A 184 -24.67 5.16 10.53
N GLY A 185 -24.14 5.31 11.75
CA GLY A 185 -24.78 6.01 12.84
C GLY A 185 -25.85 5.17 13.56
N THR A 186 -25.79 3.85 13.44
CA THR A 186 -26.69 2.91 14.10
C THR A 186 -26.06 2.29 15.35
N THR A 187 -26.83 1.47 16.07
CA THR A 187 -26.35 0.76 17.27
C THR A 187 -25.28 -0.29 16.99
N ASN A 188 -25.06 -0.65 15.71
CA ASN A 188 -24.05 -1.63 15.30
C ASN A 188 -22.78 -0.96 14.73
N ASP A 189 -22.66 0.36 14.86
CA ASP A 189 -21.48 1.08 14.41
C ASP A 189 -20.22 0.60 15.09
N GLY A 190 -19.19 0.36 14.29
CA GLY A 190 -17.91 -0.16 14.73
C GLY A 190 -17.83 -1.69 14.77
N ASN A 191 -18.91 -2.41 14.50
CA ASN A 191 -18.84 -3.85 14.33
C ASN A 191 -18.05 -4.22 13.08
N LEU A 192 -17.23 -5.26 13.19
CA LEU A 192 -16.43 -5.82 12.11
C LEU A 192 -17.03 -7.12 11.64
N SER A 193 -17.08 -7.33 10.33
CA SER A 193 -17.59 -8.57 9.72
C SER A 193 -16.75 -8.96 8.50
N ASN A 194 -16.99 -10.18 7.98
CA ASN A 194 -16.30 -10.71 6.80
C ASN A 194 -14.76 -10.59 6.90
N GLY A 195 -14.23 -10.89 8.09
CA GLY A 195 -12.81 -10.89 8.37
C GLY A 195 -12.05 -11.87 7.50
N THR A 196 -10.93 -11.42 6.95
CA THR A 196 -10.03 -12.22 6.13
C THR A 196 -8.61 -12.00 6.63
N VAL A 197 -7.89 -13.07 6.94
CA VAL A 197 -6.47 -13.02 7.24
C VAL A 197 -5.73 -12.72 5.93
N LEU A 198 -5.06 -11.59 5.87
CA LEU A 198 -4.28 -11.15 4.73
C LEU A 198 -2.84 -11.65 4.80
N ALA A 199 -2.26 -11.59 5.99
CA ALA A 199 -0.94 -12.13 6.28
C ALA A 199 -0.86 -12.58 7.73
N ASP A 200 -0.02 -13.58 7.98
CA ASP A 200 0.29 -14.07 9.31
C ASP A 200 1.79 -14.30 9.51
N GLY A 201 2.22 -14.30 10.74
CA GLY A 201 3.60 -14.54 11.10
C GLY A 201 3.80 -14.79 12.57
N GLN A 202 4.92 -15.42 12.90
CA GLN A 202 5.28 -15.78 14.27
C GLN A 202 6.73 -15.45 14.56
N ALA A 203 6.99 -14.94 15.74
CA ALA A 203 8.31 -14.88 16.33
C ALA A 203 8.36 -15.71 17.62
N THR A 204 9.38 -16.51 17.75
CA THR A 204 9.67 -17.29 18.95
C THR A 204 10.87 -16.74 19.67
N SER A 205 11.02 -17.05 20.95
CA SER A 205 12.15 -16.59 21.80
C SER A 205 12.30 -15.06 21.75
N VAL A 206 11.18 -14.37 21.97
CA VAL A 206 11.13 -12.91 22.11
C VAL A 206 11.16 -12.58 23.59
N ASP A 207 12.13 -11.77 24.01
CA ASP A 207 12.27 -11.26 25.38
C ASP A 207 12.54 -9.74 25.37
N ARG A 208 12.71 -9.13 26.53
CA ARG A 208 12.96 -7.67 26.65
C ARG A 208 14.27 -7.20 26.00
N ASN A 209 15.22 -8.08 25.72
CA ASN A 209 16.51 -7.76 25.15
C ASN A 209 16.59 -8.05 23.65
N VAL A 210 15.52 -8.62 23.07
CA VAL A 210 15.49 -9.11 21.70
C VAL A 210 14.42 -8.39 20.90
N LEU A 211 14.84 -7.75 19.79
CA LEU A 211 13.95 -7.28 18.73
C LEU A 211 13.94 -8.32 17.60
N LYS A 212 12.79 -8.88 17.31
CA LYS A 212 12.59 -9.82 16.20
C LYS A 212 11.97 -9.13 15.01
N SER A 213 12.41 -9.54 13.83
CA SER A 213 11.78 -9.18 12.54
C SER A 213 11.01 -10.39 12.03
N ILE A 214 9.75 -10.17 11.65
CA ILE A 214 8.87 -11.17 11.05
C ILE A 214 8.56 -10.71 9.63
N ASP A 215 9.00 -11.48 8.62
CA ASP A 215 8.48 -11.38 7.26
C ASP A 215 7.23 -12.26 7.21
N MET A 216 6.06 -11.62 7.19
CA MET A 216 4.78 -12.34 7.29
C MET A 216 4.45 -13.08 5.99
N THR A 217 3.84 -14.24 6.12
CA THR A 217 3.35 -15.01 4.97
C THR A 217 2.03 -14.43 4.48
N ILE A 218 1.96 -14.05 3.21
CA ILE A 218 0.72 -13.54 2.60
C ILE A 218 -0.25 -14.71 2.40
N GLN A 219 -1.43 -14.60 2.99
CA GLN A 219 -2.53 -15.58 2.86
C GLN A 219 -3.55 -15.13 1.80
N SER A 220 -3.86 -13.84 1.79
CA SER A 220 -4.72 -13.21 0.79
C SER A 220 -4.16 -11.84 0.43
N SER A 221 -3.72 -11.68 -0.82
CA SER A 221 -3.08 -10.44 -1.25
C SER A 221 -4.06 -9.33 -1.65
N SER A 222 -5.26 -9.67 -2.10
CA SER A 222 -6.22 -8.71 -2.67
C SER A 222 -7.18 -8.18 -1.62
N VAL A 223 -7.30 -6.86 -1.53
CA VAL A 223 -8.27 -6.20 -0.65
C VAL A 223 -9.11 -5.23 -1.47
N THR A 224 -10.43 -5.37 -1.40
CA THR A 224 -11.37 -4.47 -2.08
C THR A 224 -11.52 -3.15 -1.33
N SER A 225 -11.90 -2.10 -2.07
CA SER A 225 -12.21 -0.80 -1.48
C SER A 225 -13.34 -0.88 -0.47
N GLY A 226 -13.32 0.01 0.52
CA GLY A 226 -14.30 0.08 1.60
C GLY A 226 -13.98 -0.80 2.81
N LYS A 227 -13.05 -1.73 2.68
CA LYS A 227 -12.57 -2.53 3.82
C LYS A 227 -11.71 -1.69 4.77
N VAL A 228 -11.65 -2.12 6.03
CA VAL A 228 -10.69 -1.64 7.03
C VAL A 228 -9.62 -2.70 7.27
N ILE A 229 -8.41 -2.26 7.52
CA ILE A 229 -7.26 -3.12 7.84
C ILE A 229 -6.96 -2.99 9.33
N ALA A 230 -6.78 -4.14 9.99
CA ALA A 230 -6.38 -4.25 11.38
C ALA A 230 -5.23 -5.26 11.54
N CYS A 231 -4.43 -5.09 12.58
CA CYS A 231 -3.34 -5.99 12.95
C CYS A 231 -3.51 -6.42 14.40
#